data_9dccdb0a878f5522ae7917d5dd3e443d
#
_entry.id   9dccdb0a878f5522ae7917d5dd3e443d
#
_cell.length_a   1.000
_cell.length_b   1.000
_cell.length_c   1.000
_cell.angle_alpha   90.00
_cell.angle_beta   90.00
_cell.angle_gamma   90.00
#
_symmetry.space_group_name_H-M   'P 1'
#
loop_
_entity.id
_entity.type
_entity.pdbx_description
1 polymer ?
#
loop_
_entity_poly.entity_id
_entity_poly.type
_entity_poly.pdbx_seq_one_letter_code
_entity_poly.pdbx_strand_id
1 'polypeptide(L)'
;MSIMRNKELKQLFWAMCSITAGATIAALFISKEAGALVAITCIVLSTVFLVFTRSRYRHIAMLNDYLRRINSGEYFLDLPSYDEGELSILRSELYKITVFLREQNRLLRQDRLRLAEALSDISHQFKTPLTSMSVMAELLSDDRLDSDARREFSSRLRAQISRLTWLTDTLLKLSRLDAGAVKFNTRQVPLRDLLDKACSPLAIPMELKNQSLTVQAEGAAFCDLNWTAEALTNIVKNCVEHTPPGGQIQITALQNPLFAEIQVSDSGPGIPKEDLPFIFQRFYKGKHASKDSAGIGLAMAKAVIEAQGGTLKAVSRGYSILSQGGTNGTSGTTGASGAFDDFPKNPRRNPRENSTVNFGEGPTGNTSQNGIGNAQCNPL
;
A
#
# COMPACT_ATOMS: atom_id res chain seq x y z
N MET A 1 -34.57 -33.80 -1.29
CA MET A 1 -34.62 -33.46 0.15
C MET A 1 -36.06 -33.52 0.61
N SER A 2 -36.38 -34.32 1.63
CA SER A 2 -37.77 -34.59 2.06
C SER A 2 -38.34 -33.34 2.79
N ILE A 3 -39.35 -32.73 2.22
CA ILE A 3 -40.11 -31.59 2.81
C ILE A 3 -40.65 -31.95 4.20
N MET A 4 -40.86 -33.26 4.46
CA MET A 4 -41.39 -33.81 5.73
C MET A 4 -40.37 -33.86 6.89
N ARG A 5 -39.13 -33.37 6.73
CA ARG A 5 -38.11 -33.39 7.80
C ARG A 5 -38.27 -32.21 8.78
N ASN A 6 -39.02 -31.19 8.40
CA ASN A 6 -39.28 -30.04 9.28
C ASN A 6 -40.56 -30.28 10.10
N LYS A 7 -40.46 -30.29 11.44
CA LYS A 7 -41.55 -30.52 12.37
C LYS A 7 -42.70 -29.53 12.17
N GLU A 8 -42.39 -28.28 11.96
CA GLU A 8 -43.37 -27.21 11.78
C GLU A 8 -44.19 -27.40 10.50
N LEU A 9 -43.55 -27.79 9.40
CA LEU A 9 -44.24 -28.09 8.14
C LEU A 9 -45.16 -29.31 8.24
N LYS A 10 -44.75 -30.31 8.97
CA LYS A 10 -45.60 -31.46 9.28
C LYS A 10 -46.86 -31.03 10.06
N GLN A 11 -46.68 -30.26 11.10
CA GLN A 11 -47.79 -29.75 11.91
C GLN A 11 -48.77 -28.92 11.09
N LEU A 12 -48.24 -28.00 10.26
CA LEU A 12 -49.05 -27.14 9.39
C LEU A 12 -49.78 -27.93 8.31
N PHE A 13 -49.15 -28.97 7.74
CA PHE A 13 -49.78 -29.85 6.78
C PHE A 13 -50.92 -30.67 7.43
N TRP A 14 -50.72 -31.25 8.62
CA TRP A 14 -51.77 -31.99 9.35
C TRP A 14 -52.90 -31.08 9.80
N ALA A 15 -52.61 -29.85 10.26
CA ALA A 15 -53.63 -28.88 10.59
C ALA A 15 -54.47 -28.47 9.36
N MET A 16 -53.83 -28.30 8.21
CA MET A 16 -54.52 -27.98 6.96
C MET A 16 -55.39 -29.17 6.49
N CYS A 17 -54.91 -30.38 6.58
CA CYS A 17 -55.69 -31.59 6.27
C CYS A 17 -56.90 -31.77 7.20
N SER A 18 -56.73 -31.50 8.49
CA SER A 18 -57.86 -31.60 9.45
C SER A 18 -58.92 -30.52 9.22
N ILE A 19 -58.53 -29.28 8.93
CA ILE A 19 -59.47 -28.19 8.61
C ILE A 19 -60.19 -28.47 7.29
N THR A 20 -59.50 -28.90 6.25
CA THR A 20 -60.13 -29.24 4.96
C THR A 20 -61.08 -30.41 5.06
N ALA A 21 -60.73 -31.46 5.83
CA ALA A 21 -61.62 -32.58 6.12
C ALA A 21 -62.87 -32.17 6.89
N GLY A 22 -62.74 -31.33 7.94
CA GLY A 22 -63.83 -30.78 8.69
C GLY A 22 -64.78 -29.95 7.84
N ALA A 23 -64.27 -29.06 7.01
CA ALA A 23 -65.04 -28.23 6.10
C ALA A 23 -65.80 -29.04 5.04
N THR A 24 -65.19 -30.06 4.48
CA THR A 24 -65.85 -30.94 3.50
C THR A 24 -66.97 -31.77 4.14
N ILE A 25 -66.77 -32.28 5.35
CA ILE A 25 -67.80 -33.02 6.09
C ILE A 25 -68.98 -32.11 6.41
N ALA A 26 -68.72 -30.89 6.92
CA ALA A 26 -69.80 -29.92 7.22
C ALA A 26 -70.60 -29.51 5.97
N ALA A 27 -69.95 -29.34 4.83
CA ALA A 27 -70.62 -29.00 3.56
C ALA A 27 -71.47 -30.18 3.01
N LEU A 28 -71.08 -31.42 3.24
CA LEU A 28 -71.85 -32.62 2.86
C LEU A 28 -73.17 -32.73 3.63
N PHE A 29 -73.28 -32.20 4.86
CA PHE A 29 -74.53 -32.12 5.63
C PHE A 29 -75.54 -31.12 5.05
N ILE A 30 -75.07 -30.13 4.25
CA ILE A 30 -75.95 -29.13 3.63
C ILE A 30 -76.50 -29.63 2.29
N SER A 31 -75.60 -30.04 1.38
CA SER A 31 -75.96 -30.66 0.12
C SER A 31 -74.76 -31.42 -0.49
N LYS A 32 -75.04 -32.46 -1.28
CA LYS A 32 -73.96 -33.24 -1.97
C LYS A 32 -73.17 -32.37 -2.95
N GLU A 33 -73.79 -31.43 -3.62
CA GLU A 33 -73.18 -30.55 -4.60
C GLU A 33 -72.28 -29.51 -3.91
N ALA A 34 -72.68 -28.96 -2.77
CA ALA A 34 -71.88 -28.04 -1.98
C ALA A 34 -70.64 -28.77 -1.41
N GLY A 35 -70.78 -30.01 -0.95
CA GLY A 35 -69.66 -30.81 -0.48
C GLY A 35 -68.61 -31.10 -1.57
N ALA A 36 -69.05 -31.42 -2.78
CA ALA A 36 -68.14 -31.66 -3.93
C ALA A 36 -67.35 -30.36 -4.31
N LEU A 37 -68.03 -29.21 -4.33
CA LEU A 37 -67.41 -27.92 -4.68
C LEU A 37 -66.34 -27.51 -3.64
N VAL A 38 -66.66 -27.67 -2.32
CA VAL A 38 -65.73 -27.40 -1.23
C VAL A 38 -64.53 -28.36 -1.30
N ALA A 39 -64.74 -29.64 -1.58
CA ALA A 39 -63.64 -30.63 -1.72
C ALA A 39 -62.69 -30.25 -2.85
N ILE A 40 -63.20 -29.86 -4.02
CA ILE A 40 -62.35 -29.44 -5.17
C ILE A 40 -61.58 -28.19 -4.83
N THR A 41 -62.18 -27.16 -4.26
CA THR A 41 -61.50 -25.93 -3.84
C THR A 41 -60.43 -26.19 -2.81
N CYS A 42 -60.65 -27.06 -1.83
CA CYS A 42 -59.67 -27.42 -0.83
C CYS A 42 -58.47 -28.17 -1.44
N ILE A 43 -58.72 -29.08 -2.40
CA ILE A 43 -57.65 -29.79 -3.12
C ILE A 43 -56.79 -28.83 -3.92
N VAL A 44 -57.40 -27.90 -4.67
CA VAL A 44 -56.69 -26.89 -5.44
C VAL A 44 -55.82 -25.99 -4.54
N LEU A 45 -56.40 -25.47 -3.45
CA LEU A 45 -55.65 -24.63 -2.49
C LEU A 45 -54.49 -25.39 -1.85
N SER A 46 -54.71 -26.66 -1.47
CA SER A 46 -53.67 -27.51 -0.87
C SER A 46 -52.52 -27.77 -1.88
N THR A 47 -52.87 -27.98 -3.15
CA THR A 47 -51.89 -28.20 -4.21
C THR A 47 -51.06 -26.96 -4.45
N VAL A 48 -51.71 -25.78 -4.58
CA VAL A 48 -51.02 -24.49 -4.76
C VAL A 48 -50.07 -24.21 -3.57
N PHE A 49 -50.55 -24.42 -2.36
CA PHE A 49 -49.74 -24.28 -1.14
C PHE A 49 -48.52 -25.19 -1.13
N LEU A 50 -48.67 -26.45 -1.49
CA LEU A 50 -47.57 -27.42 -1.55
C LEU A 50 -46.53 -27.05 -2.62
N VAL A 51 -46.98 -26.62 -3.79
CA VAL A 51 -46.08 -26.17 -4.89
C VAL A 51 -45.31 -24.95 -4.46
N PHE A 52 -45.98 -23.93 -3.90
CA PHE A 52 -45.36 -22.72 -3.41
C PHE A 52 -44.32 -22.98 -2.29
N THR A 53 -44.69 -23.77 -1.31
CA THR A 53 -43.83 -24.17 -0.20
C THR A 53 -42.60 -24.93 -0.72
N ARG A 54 -42.78 -25.86 -1.66
CA ARG A 54 -41.71 -26.63 -2.27
C ARG A 54 -40.71 -25.72 -3.03
N SER A 55 -41.21 -24.71 -3.74
CA SER A 55 -40.40 -23.74 -4.45
C SER A 55 -39.52 -22.93 -3.46
N ARG A 56 -40.13 -22.37 -2.41
CA ARG A 56 -39.41 -21.60 -1.38
C ARG A 56 -38.31 -22.43 -0.68
N TYR A 57 -38.60 -23.68 -0.30
CA TYR A 57 -37.58 -24.53 0.32
C TYR A 57 -36.44 -24.93 -0.64
N ARG A 58 -36.69 -24.97 -1.94
CA ARG A 58 -35.66 -25.22 -2.93
C ARG A 58 -34.68 -24.02 -2.99
N HIS A 59 -35.17 -22.79 -2.98
CA HIS A 59 -34.37 -21.61 -2.96
C HIS A 59 -33.53 -21.50 -1.67
N ILE A 60 -34.10 -21.78 -0.52
CA ILE A 60 -33.37 -21.83 0.76
C ILE A 60 -32.27 -22.91 0.74
N ALA A 61 -32.53 -24.07 0.16
CA ALA A 61 -31.53 -25.11 0.03
C ALA A 61 -30.36 -24.71 -0.88
N MET A 62 -30.61 -23.97 -1.97
CA MET A 62 -29.58 -23.43 -2.85
C MET A 62 -28.73 -22.39 -2.11
N LEU A 63 -29.33 -21.48 -1.34
CA LEU A 63 -28.62 -20.53 -0.51
C LEU A 63 -27.73 -21.21 0.54
N ASN A 64 -28.21 -22.27 1.15
CA ASN A 64 -27.44 -23.03 2.14
C ASN A 64 -26.24 -23.76 1.49
N ASP A 65 -26.42 -24.32 0.29
CA ASP A 65 -25.32 -24.92 -0.47
C ASP A 65 -24.28 -23.86 -0.88
N TYR A 66 -24.74 -22.68 -1.29
CA TYR A 66 -23.90 -21.53 -1.58
C TYR A 66 -23.04 -21.12 -0.37
N LEU A 67 -23.67 -20.96 0.80
CA LEU A 67 -22.95 -20.64 2.04
C LEU A 67 -21.93 -21.72 2.43
N ARG A 68 -22.25 -22.99 2.20
CA ARG A 68 -21.31 -24.09 2.44
C ARG A 68 -20.06 -23.99 1.56
N ARG A 69 -20.24 -23.66 0.28
CA ARG A 69 -19.13 -23.50 -0.66
C ARG A 69 -18.27 -22.30 -0.31
N ILE A 70 -18.88 -21.18 0.10
CA ILE A 70 -18.12 -20.03 0.62
C ILE A 70 -17.26 -20.44 1.82
N ASN A 71 -17.83 -21.20 2.74
CA ASN A 71 -17.12 -21.65 3.94
C ASN A 71 -15.98 -22.64 3.63
N SER A 72 -16.07 -23.39 2.51
CA SER A 72 -14.96 -24.23 2.00
C SER A 72 -13.90 -23.45 1.20
N GLY A 73 -14.07 -22.13 1.05
CA GLY A 73 -13.10 -21.27 0.35
C GLY A 73 -13.35 -21.12 -1.15
N GLU A 74 -14.46 -21.61 -1.65
CA GLU A 74 -14.88 -21.44 -3.05
C GLU A 74 -15.66 -20.14 -3.22
N TYR A 75 -14.98 -19.05 -3.59
CA TYR A 75 -15.59 -17.72 -3.78
C TYR A 75 -16.04 -17.45 -5.22
N PHE A 76 -15.97 -18.43 -6.12
CA PHE A 76 -16.30 -18.30 -7.56
C PHE A 76 -17.66 -18.88 -7.86
N LEU A 77 -18.73 -18.25 -7.40
CA LEU A 77 -20.08 -18.72 -7.71
C LEU A 77 -20.90 -17.58 -8.31
N ASP A 78 -21.30 -17.77 -9.56
CA ASP A 78 -22.37 -16.99 -10.17
C ASP A 78 -23.70 -17.47 -9.61
N LEU A 79 -24.41 -16.60 -8.94
CA LEU A 79 -25.79 -16.83 -8.52
C LEU A 79 -26.70 -16.40 -9.66
N PRO A 80 -27.45 -17.34 -10.28
CA PRO A 80 -28.40 -16.98 -11.33
C PRO A 80 -29.43 -15.98 -10.79
N SER A 81 -29.61 -14.88 -11.53
CA SER A 81 -30.49 -13.79 -11.17
C SER A 81 -31.88 -14.06 -11.73
N TYR A 82 -32.80 -14.59 -10.94
CA TYR A 82 -34.17 -14.83 -11.42
C TYR A 82 -35.21 -14.81 -10.31
N ASP A 83 -35.34 -13.86 -9.47
CA ASP A 83 -36.61 -13.71 -8.69
C ASP A 83 -36.69 -12.36 -8.01
N GLU A 84 -37.82 -11.70 -8.10
CA GLU A 84 -38.18 -10.54 -7.29
C GLU A 84 -38.67 -10.98 -5.92
N GLY A 85 -38.26 -10.29 -4.85
CA GLY A 85 -38.72 -10.53 -3.49
C GLY A 85 -37.59 -10.53 -2.43
N GLU A 86 -37.97 -10.74 -1.17
CA GLU A 86 -37.09 -10.70 0.00
C GLU A 86 -35.89 -11.66 -0.10
N LEU A 87 -36.06 -12.83 -0.72
CA LEU A 87 -34.98 -13.79 -0.95
C LEU A 87 -33.96 -13.27 -1.96
N SER A 88 -34.36 -12.43 -2.89
CA SER A 88 -33.47 -11.77 -3.85
C SER A 88 -32.58 -10.74 -3.15
N ILE A 89 -33.15 -9.98 -2.21
CA ILE A 89 -32.41 -9.02 -1.39
C ILE A 89 -31.36 -9.74 -0.55
N LEU A 90 -31.74 -10.82 0.15
CA LEU A 90 -30.82 -11.63 0.95
C LEU A 90 -29.68 -12.20 0.10
N ARG A 91 -29.98 -12.67 -1.10
CA ARG A 91 -29.01 -13.18 -2.05
C ARG A 91 -28.03 -12.10 -2.51
N SER A 92 -28.54 -10.89 -2.80
CA SER A 92 -27.72 -9.73 -3.18
C SER A 92 -26.76 -9.35 -2.06
N GLU A 93 -27.22 -9.32 -0.82
CA GLU A 93 -26.35 -9.02 0.32
C GLU A 93 -25.29 -10.11 0.55
N LEU A 94 -25.66 -11.38 0.44
CA LEU A 94 -24.70 -12.49 0.50
C LEU A 94 -23.64 -12.41 -0.62
N TYR A 95 -24.04 -12.02 -1.83
CA TYR A 95 -23.11 -11.81 -2.92
C TYR A 95 -22.12 -10.67 -2.63
N LYS A 96 -22.60 -9.52 -2.13
CA LYS A 96 -21.73 -8.39 -1.73
C LYS A 96 -20.71 -8.81 -0.66
N ILE A 97 -21.16 -9.55 0.36
CA ILE A 97 -20.30 -10.11 1.42
C ILE A 97 -19.25 -11.05 0.82
N THR A 98 -19.64 -11.90 -0.12
CA THR A 98 -18.71 -12.84 -0.77
C THR A 98 -17.65 -12.12 -1.59
N VAL A 99 -18.03 -11.10 -2.36
CA VAL A 99 -17.09 -10.27 -3.13
C VAL A 99 -16.13 -9.56 -2.17
N PHE A 100 -16.63 -9.01 -1.09
CA PHE A 100 -15.80 -8.36 -0.07
C PHE A 100 -14.80 -9.34 0.58
N LEU A 101 -15.25 -10.52 1.02
CA LEU A 101 -14.41 -11.56 1.61
C LEU A 101 -13.34 -12.06 0.63
N ARG A 102 -13.71 -12.22 -0.64
CA ARG A 102 -12.77 -12.59 -1.71
C ARG A 102 -11.67 -11.56 -1.85
N GLU A 103 -12.03 -10.28 -1.89
CA GLU A 103 -11.04 -9.20 -2.01
C GLU A 103 -10.13 -9.14 -0.79
N GLN A 104 -10.66 -9.27 0.42
CA GLN A 104 -9.88 -9.34 1.66
C GLN A 104 -8.89 -10.52 1.65
N ASN A 105 -9.35 -11.71 1.23
CA ASN A 105 -8.46 -12.87 1.11
C ASN A 105 -7.36 -12.67 0.05
N ARG A 106 -7.69 -12.02 -1.07
CA ARG A 106 -6.72 -11.67 -2.11
C ARG A 106 -5.63 -10.74 -1.56
N LEU A 107 -6.03 -9.69 -0.86
CA LEU A 107 -5.10 -8.74 -0.23
C LEU A 107 -4.22 -9.44 0.82
N LEU A 108 -4.82 -10.24 1.70
CA LEU A 108 -4.06 -11.01 2.71
C LEU A 108 -3.04 -11.96 2.09
N ARG A 109 -3.38 -12.61 0.98
CA ARG A 109 -2.44 -13.48 0.26
C ARG A 109 -1.30 -12.68 -0.36
N GLN A 110 -1.60 -11.53 -0.95
CA GLN A 110 -0.58 -10.64 -1.49
C GLN A 110 0.37 -10.12 -0.40
N ASP A 111 -0.17 -9.72 0.75
CA ASP A 111 0.64 -9.25 1.87
C ASP A 111 1.54 -10.36 2.44
N ARG A 112 1.04 -11.59 2.54
CA ARG A 112 1.84 -12.75 2.93
C ARG A 112 2.99 -13.04 1.95
N LEU A 113 2.72 -12.95 0.64
CA LEU A 113 3.76 -13.14 -0.38
C LEU A 113 4.81 -12.05 -0.30
N ARG A 114 4.40 -10.78 -0.20
CA ARG A 114 5.31 -9.64 -0.02
C ARG A 114 6.18 -9.79 1.23
N LEU A 115 5.57 -10.25 2.34
CA LEU A 115 6.31 -10.49 3.58
C LEU A 115 7.34 -11.63 3.42
N ALA A 116 6.96 -12.73 2.75
CA ALA A 116 7.87 -13.84 2.50
C ALA A 116 9.05 -13.42 1.60
N GLU A 117 8.79 -12.66 0.54
CA GLU A 117 9.80 -12.08 -0.33
C GLU A 117 10.75 -11.16 0.46
N ALA A 118 10.21 -10.24 1.25
CA ALA A 118 11.01 -9.34 2.08
C ALA A 118 11.90 -10.09 3.09
N LEU A 119 11.38 -11.16 3.73
CA LEU A 119 12.16 -12.00 4.64
C LEU A 119 13.27 -12.76 3.91
N SER A 120 13.01 -13.24 2.70
CA SER A 120 14.02 -13.88 1.85
C SER A 120 15.14 -12.90 1.50
N ASP A 121 14.78 -11.70 1.06
CA ASP A 121 15.74 -10.65 0.70
C ASP A 121 16.59 -10.22 1.90
N ILE A 122 15.96 -10.02 3.07
CA ILE A 122 16.66 -9.73 4.33
C ILE A 122 17.68 -10.84 4.61
N SER A 123 17.27 -12.11 4.55
CA SER A 123 18.14 -13.25 4.82
C SER A 123 19.36 -13.26 3.89
N HIS A 124 19.16 -13.00 2.62
CA HIS A 124 20.26 -12.90 1.64
C HIS A 124 21.19 -11.72 1.94
N GLN A 125 20.66 -10.55 2.31
CA GLN A 125 21.48 -9.38 2.61
C GLN A 125 22.28 -9.54 3.91
N PHE A 126 21.82 -10.36 4.86
CA PHE A 126 22.55 -10.71 6.08
C PHE A 126 23.61 -11.82 5.85
N LYS A 127 23.27 -12.83 5.06
CA LYS A 127 24.14 -13.99 4.82
C LYS A 127 25.50 -13.57 4.22
N THR A 128 25.50 -12.68 3.24
CA THR A 128 26.72 -12.25 2.54
C THR A 128 27.75 -11.60 3.48
N PRO A 129 27.42 -10.53 4.25
CA PRO A 129 28.37 -9.93 5.17
C PRO A 129 28.77 -10.87 6.31
N LEU A 130 27.85 -11.70 6.84
CA LEU A 130 28.16 -12.68 7.88
C LEU A 130 29.18 -13.71 7.39
N THR A 131 29.01 -14.26 6.20
CA THR A 131 29.97 -15.19 5.62
C THR A 131 31.34 -14.52 5.42
N SER A 132 31.35 -13.26 4.92
CA SER A 132 32.60 -12.51 4.77
C SER A 132 33.29 -12.25 6.10
N MET A 133 32.53 -11.89 7.14
CA MET A 133 33.07 -11.69 8.50
C MET A 133 33.61 -12.99 9.09
N SER A 134 32.94 -14.13 8.89
CA SER A 134 33.43 -15.43 9.37
C SER A 134 34.79 -15.81 8.75
N VAL A 135 34.93 -15.63 7.43
CA VAL A 135 36.18 -15.88 6.74
C VAL A 135 37.28 -14.94 7.21
N MET A 136 36.99 -13.64 7.40
CA MET A 136 38.00 -12.69 7.90
C MET A 136 38.41 -12.99 9.35
N ALA A 137 37.46 -13.42 10.19
CA ALA A 137 37.75 -13.83 11.57
C ALA A 137 38.64 -15.06 11.62
N GLU A 138 38.40 -16.04 10.73
CA GLU A 138 39.26 -17.23 10.59
C GLU A 138 40.69 -16.87 10.13
N LEU A 139 40.79 -16.00 9.12
CA LEU A 139 42.09 -15.50 8.65
C LEU A 139 42.84 -14.72 9.72
N LEU A 140 42.16 -13.91 10.52
CA LEU A 140 42.76 -13.16 11.62
C LEU A 140 43.26 -14.05 12.78
N SER A 141 42.82 -15.30 12.85
CA SER A 141 43.24 -16.29 13.85
C SER A 141 44.57 -17.01 13.42
N ASP A 142 45.07 -16.78 12.20
CA ASP A 142 46.35 -17.34 11.76
C ASP A 142 47.50 -16.48 12.33
N ASP A 143 48.33 -17.09 13.16
CA ASP A 143 49.52 -16.45 13.78
C ASP A 143 50.57 -16.03 12.76
N ARG A 144 50.55 -16.60 11.55
CA ARG A 144 51.49 -16.28 10.47
C ARG A 144 51.10 -15.07 9.64
N LEU A 145 49.93 -14.47 9.94
CA LEU A 145 49.43 -13.31 9.22
C LEU A 145 50.31 -12.09 9.44
N ASP A 146 50.77 -11.48 8.34
CA ASP A 146 51.51 -10.22 8.37
C ASP A 146 50.72 -9.08 9.01
N SER A 147 51.44 -8.12 9.64
CA SER A 147 50.84 -6.99 10.36
C SER A 147 49.93 -6.13 9.47
N ASP A 148 50.29 -5.92 8.20
CA ASP A 148 49.54 -5.09 7.28
C ASP A 148 48.26 -5.80 6.80
N ALA A 149 48.34 -7.10 6.51
CA ALA A 149 47.20 -7.93 6.20
C ALA A 149 46.24 -8.03 7.41
N ARG A 150 46.76 -8.13 8.63
CA ARG A 150 45.95 -8.10 9.87
C ARG A 150 45.19 -6.79 10.01
N ARG A 151 45.79 -5.64 9.75
CA ARG A 151 45.14 -4.34 9.76
C ARG A 151 44.08 -4.24 8.68
N GLU A 152 44.35 -4.71 7.48
CA GLU A 152 43.41 -4.71 6.37
C GLU A 152 42.16 -5.55 6.69
N PHE A 153 42.34 -6.82 7.14
CA PHE A 153 41.21 -7.67 7.49
C PHE A 153 40.38 -7.11 8.68
N SER A 154 41.04 -6.52 9.69
CA SER A 154 40.36 -5.86 10.79
C SER A 154 39.55 -4.66 10.31
N SER A 155 40.08 -3.87 9.37
CA SER A 155 39.36 -2.72 8.78
C SER A 155 38.14 -3.18 7.98
N ARG A 156 38.32 -4.20 7.13
CA ARG A 156 37.23 -4.81 6.35
C ARG A 156 36.14 -5.42 7.27
N LEU A 157 36.53 -6.09 8.34
CA LEU A 157 35.60 -6.65 9.34
C LEU A 157 34.76 -5.53 9.99
N ARG A 158 35.39 -4.43 10.42
CA ARG A 158 34.67 -3.26 10.96
C ARG A 158 33.68 -2.68 9.95
N ALA A 159 34.07 -2.58 8.69
CA ALA A 159 33.18 -2.09 7.63
C ALA A 159 31.93 -2.98 7.47
N GLN A 160 32.10 -4.32 7.53
CA GLN A 160 30.95 -5.24 7.46
C GLN A 160 30.03 -5.13 8.70
N ILE A 161 30.62 -4.99 9.89
CA ILE A 161 29.83 -4.76 11.13
C ILE A 161 29.03 -3.46 11.01
N SER A 162 29.66 -2.35 10.62
CA SER A 162 28.99 -1.06 10.43
C SER A 162 27.86 -1.13 9.41
N ARG A 163 28.08 -1.89 8.31
CA ARG A 163 27.06 -2.13 7.29
C ARG A 163 25.87 -2.90 7.84
N LEU A 164 26.10 -3.96 8.63
CA LEU A 164 25.02 -4.73 9.27
C LEU A 164 24.23 -3.90 10.28
N THR A 165 24.93 -3.12 11.10
CA THR A 165 24.27 -2.20 12.05
C THR A 165 23.35 -1.22 11.32
N TRP A 166 23.89 -0.56 10.28
CA TRP A 166 23.09 0.35 9.47
C TRP A 166 21.87 -0.34 8.82
N LEU A 167 22.07 -1.56 8.29
CA LEU A 167 20.98 -2.35 7.70
C LEU A 167 19.88 -2.66 8.72
N THR A 168 20.28 -3.11 9.91
CA THR A 168 19.35 -3.44 11.00
C THR A 168 18.57 -2.19 11.45
N ASP A 169 19.24 -1.06 11.65
CA ASP A 169 18.61 0.19 12.06
C ASP A 169 17.63 0.69 11.00
N THR A 170 18.00 0.61 9.73
CA THR A 170 17.13 1.01 8.61
C THR A 170 15.89 0.13 8.52
N LEU A 171 16.04 -1.20 8.69
CA LEU A 171 14.91 -2.14 8.69
C LEU A 171 13.96 -1.90 9.85
N LEU A 172 14.49 -1.63 11.06
CA LEU A 172 13.67 -1.29 12.22
C LEU A 172 12.90 0.02 12.01
N LYS A 173 13.54 1.04 11.42
CA LYS A 173 12.88 2.30 11.06
C LYS A 173 11.76 2.08 10.04
N LEU A 174 12.01 1.31 8.98
CA LEU A 174 11.00 0.95 7.97
C LEU A 174 9.83 0.19 8.60
N SER A 175 10.11 -0.79 9.45
CA SER A 175 9.07 -1.55 10.16
C SER A 175 8.17 -0.66 11.02
N ARG A 176 8.76 0.33 11.72
CA ARG A 176 7.98 1.30 12.51
C ARG A 176 7.15 2.24 11.64
N LEU A 177 7.68 2.65 10.48
CA LEU A 177 6.95 3.46 9.50
C LEU A 177 5.75 2.70 8.93
N ASP A 178 5.95 1.44 8.52
CA ASP A 178 4.88 0.58 7.99
C ASP A 178 3.76 0.33 9.00
N ALA A 179 4.13 0.17 10.27
CA ALA A 179 3.17 0.00 11.36
C ALA A 179 2.45 1.30 11.76
N GLY A 180 2.80 2.46 11.13
CA GLY A 180 2.26 3.76 11.54
C GLY A 180 2.64 4.16 12.98
N ALA A 181 3.68 3.53 13.55
CA ALA A 181 4.08 3.72 14.94
C ALA A 181 5.01 4.93 15.13
N VAL A 182 5.42 5.59 14.06
CA VAL A 182 6.30 6.77 14.12
C VAL A 182 5.47 8.01 14.37
N LYS A 183 5.80 8.75 15.43
CA LYS A 183 5.26 10.08 15.69
C LYS A 183 6.26 11.12 15.19
N PHE A 184 5.92 11.78 14.07
CA PHE A 184 6.74 12.85 13.52
C PHE A 184 6.56 14.13 14.33
N ASN A 185 7.68 14.80 14.63
CA ASN A 185 7.67 16.14 15.19
C ASN A 185 7.74 17.18 14.06
N THR A 186 6.63 17.29 13.34
CA THR A 186 6.53 18.21 12.19
C THR A 186 6.48 19.66 12.65
N ARG A 187 7.32 20.49 12.04
CA ARG A 187 7.39 21.93 12.27
C ARG A 187 7.84 22.64 11.01
N GLN A 188 7.72 23.94 10.97
CA GLN A 188 8.27 24.73 9.89
C GLN A 188 9.81 24.74 10.02
N VAL A 189 10.49 24.19 9.02
CA VAL A 189 11.95 24.02 8.97
C VAL A 189 12.49 24.79 7.78
N PRO A 190 13.45 25.72 7.97
CA PRO A 190 14.12 26.37 6.86
C PRO A 190 14.75 25.33 5.92
N LEU A 191 14.51 25.45 4.61
CA LEU A 191 15.03 24.51 3.62
C LEU A 191 16.56 24.47 3.62
N ARG A 192 17.21 25.58 3.95
CA ARG A 192 18.68 25.63 4.08
C ARG A 192 19.17 24.71 5.18
N ASP A 193 18.61 24.82 6.39
CA ASP A 193 19.01 24.00 7.55
C ASP A 193 18.79 22.51 7.29
N LEU A 194 17.68 22.19 6.62
CA LEU A 194 17.34 20.83 6.23
C LEU A 194 18.38 20.23 5.28
N LEU A 195 18.78 20.98 4.25
CA LEU A 195 19.76 20.54 3.26
C LEU A 195 21.17 20.50 3.83
N ASP A 196 21.57 21.47 4.64
CA ASP A 196 22.88 21.48 5.30
C ASP A 196 23.02 20.23 6.20
N LYS A 197 21.97 19.87 6.94
CA LYS A 197 21.95 18.64 7.74
C LYS A 197 22.00 17.37 6.88
N ALA A 198 21.29 17.34 5.76
CA ALA A 198 21.24 16.17 4.89
C ALA A 198 22.56 15.93 4.14
N CYS A 199 23.25 17.00 3.74
CA CYS A 199 24.48 16.92 2.94
C CYS A 199 25.76 16.79 3.79
N SER A 200 25.75 17.25 5.04
CA SER A 200 26.91 17.22 5.94
C SER A 200 27.62 15.85 6.01
N PRO A 201 26.92 14.70 6.15
CA PRO A 201 27.58 13.38 6.20
C PRO A 201 28.27 12.96 4.89
N LEU A 202 27.92 13.63 3.78
CA LEU A 202 28.38 13.28 2.43
C LEU A 202 29.53 14.17 1.94
N ALA A 203 29.97 15.14 2.73
CA ALA A 203 31.04 16.08 2.36
C ALA A 203 32.35 15.33 2.05
N ILE A 204 32.80 14.45 2.94
CA ILE A 204 34.03 13.67 2.75
C ILE A 204 33.93 12.72 1.55
N PRO A 205 32.88 11.90 1.38
CA PRO A 205 32.70 11.10 0.17
C PRO A 205 32.73 11.88 -1.15
N MET A 206 32.13 13.08 -1.19
CA MET A 206 32.17 13.94 -2.37
C MET A 206 33.57 14.50 -2.65
N GLU A 207 34.28 14.93 -1.61
CA GLU A 207 35.66 15.41 -1.71
C GLU A 207 36.59 14.34 -2.25
N LEU A 208 36.51 13.10 -1.73
CA LEU A 208 37.31 11.97 -2.22
C LEU A 208 37.06 11.64 -3.70
N LYS A 209 35.89 11.95 -4.22
CA LYS A 209 35.55 11.80 -5.64
C LYS A 209 35.73 13.09 -6.45
N ASN A 210 36.23 14.16 -5.85
CA ASN A 210 36.32 15.51 -6.48
C ASN A 210 34.99 15.95 -7.11
N GLN A 211 33.84 15.61 -6.48
CA GLN A 211 32.51 15.99 -6.94
C GLN A 211 32.17 17.39 -6.42
N SER A 212 31.46 18.20 -7.23
CA SER A 212 30.96 19.49 -6.81
C SER A 212 29.49 19.43 -6.42
N LEU A 213 29.14 20.09 -5.29
CA LEU A 213 27.78 20.24 -4.83
C LEU A 213 27.35 21.71 -4.93
N THR A 214 26.24 21.98 -5.61
CA THR A 214 25.59 23.28 -5.66
C THR A 214 24.23 23.20 -4.98
N VAL A 215 23.99 24.08 -3.98
CA VAL A 215 22.73 24.12 -3.23
C VAL A 215 22.10 25.50 -3.35
N GLN A 216 20.85 25.51 -3.82
CA GLN A 216 19.99 26.71 -3.85
C GLN A 216 18.76 26.39 -3.01
N ALA A 217 18.52 27.17 -1.95
CA ALA A 217 17.43 26.91 -1.01
C ALA A 217 16.78 28.21 -0.57
N GLU A 218 15.44 28.31 -0.78
CA GLU A 218 14.64 29.47 -0.38
C GLU A 218 13.32 28.99 0.25
N GLY A 219 12.96 29.59 1.41
CA GLY A 219 11.73 29.28 2.13
C GLY A 219 11.91 28.17 3.17
N ALA A 220 10.78 27.56 3.55
CA ALA A 220 10.70 26.52 4.59
C ALA A 220 9.76 25.40 4.19
N ALA A 221 9.92 24.21 4.78
CA ALA A 221 9.03 23.06 4.64
C ALA A 221 8.41 22.70 5.98
N PHE A 222 7.15 22.23 5.98
CA PHE A 222 6.51 21.69 7.16
C PHE A 222 6.82 20.18 7.26
N CYS A 223 7.82 19.83 8.08
CA CYS A 223 8.31 18.46 8.15
C CYS A 223 9.04 18.18 9.47
N ASP A 224 9.35 16.91 9.73
CA ASP A 224 10.30 16.51 10.78
C ASP A 224 11.73 16.63 10.24
N LEU A 225 12.51 17.52 10.85
CA LEU A 225 13.88 17.81 10.42
C LEU A 225 14.77 16.56 10.38
N ASN A 226 14.66 15.66 11.37
CA ASN A 226 15.56 14.51 11.48
C ASN A 226 15.23 13.44 10.44
N TRP A 227 13.95 13.07 10.36
CA TRP A 227 13.49 12.06 9.43
C TRP A 227 13.63 12.52 7.96
N THR A 228 13.30 13.77 7.68
CA THR A 228 13.39 14.33 6.33
C THR A 228 14.85 14.53 5.89
N ALA A 229 15.73 14.99 6.81
CA ALA A 229 17.16 15.06 6.52
C ALA A 229 17.75 13.67 6.20
N GLU A 230 17.37 12.63 6.96
CA GLU A 230 17.80 11.26 6.70
C GLU A 230 17.29 10.73 5.33
N ALA A 231 16.04 11.03 4.97
CA ALA A 231 15.49 10.69 3.66
C ALA A 231 16.27 11.38 2.53
N LEU A 232 16.55 12.67 2.67
CA LEU A 232 17.35 13.43 1.71
C LEU A 232 18.79 12.93 1.64
N THR A 233 19.41 12.60 2.77
CA THR A 233 20.75 11.98 2.81
C THR A 233 20.79 10.70 1.97
N ASN A 234 19.77 9.84 2.05
CA ASN A 234 19.69 8.63 1.24
C ASN A 234 19.59 8.94 -0.27
N ILE A 235 18.83 9.98 -0.64
CA ILE A 235 18.70 10.40 -2.05
C ILE A 235 20.04 10.98 -2.55
N VAL A 236 20.63 11.93 -1.80
CA VAL A 236 21.90 12.57 -2.19
C VAL A 236 23.04 11.54 -2.20
N LYS A 237 23.05 10.59 -1.24
CA LYS A 237 24.02 9.49 -1.22
C LYS A 237 23.94 8.67 -2.51
N ASN A 238 22.75 8.37 -2.98
CA ASN A 238 22.55 7.65 -4.24
C ASN A 238 23.15 8.45 -5.42
N CYS A 239 22.91 9.78 -5.47
CA CYS A 239 23.52 10.64 -6.47
C CYS A 239 25.08 10.63 -6.37
N VAL A 240 25.64 10.73 -5.16
CA VAL A 240 27.09 10.66 -4.91
C VAL A 240 27.70 9.33 -5.36
N GLU A 241 27.01 8.22 -5.11
CA GLU A 241 27.47 6.88 -5.48
C GLU A 241 27.52 6.70 -7.01
N HIS A 242 26.50 7.19 -7.73
CA HIS A 242 26.35 7.01 -9.18
C HIS A 242 27.00 8.10 -10.03
N THR A 243 27.33 9.24 -9.45
CA THR A 243 28.05 10.31 -10.14
C THR A 243 29.55 9.94 -10.26
N PRO A 244 30.15 10.02 -11.47
CA PRO A 244 31.57 9.76 -11.64
C PRO A 244 32.44 10.79 -10.92
N PRO A 245 33.73 10.48 -10.68
CA PRO A 245 34.68 11.44 -10.16
C PRO A 245 34.72 12.75 -11.01
N GLY A 246 34.77 13.90 -10.34
CA GLY A 246 34.72 15.23 -11.00
C GLY A 246 33.32 15.63 -11.47
N GLY A 247 32.28 14.81 -11.22
CA GLY A 247 30.91 15.13 -11.61
C GLY A 247 30.26 16.19 -10.70
N GLN A 248 29.03 16.56 -11.04
CA GLN A 248 28.28 17.63 -10.37
C GLN A 248 26.95 17.10 -9.80
N ILE A 249 26.63 17.56 -8.59
CA ILE A 249 25.34 17.34 -7.93
C ILE A 249 24.73 18.71 -7.67
N GLN A 250 23.48 18.90 -8.05
CA GLN A 250 22.76 20.16 -7.85
C GLN A 250 21.49 19.90 -7.06
N ILE A 251 21.25 20.68 -6.03
CA ILE A 251 20.03 20.66 -5.22
C ILE A 251 19.35 22.01 -5.31
N THR A 252 18.10 22.02 -5.73
CA THR A 252 17.26 23.23 -5.75
C THR A 252 16.06 22.97 -4.85
N ALA A 253 15.85 23.84 -3.87
CA ALA A 253 14.75 23.75 -2.92
C ALA A 253 14.02 25.09 -2.84
N LEU A 254 12.73 25.07 -3.18
CA LEU A 254 11.89 26.27 -3.26
C LEU A 254 10.55 26.01 -2.57
N GLN A 255 10.10 26.98 -1.81
CA GLN A 255 8.75 27.00 -1.26
C GLN A 255 7.83 27.79 -2.20
N ASN A 256 6.73 27.15 -2.61
CA ASN A 256 5.61 27.85 -3.25
C ASN A 256 4.42 27.96 -2.28
N PRO A 257 3.31 28.65 -2.62
CA PRO A 257 2.18 28.81 -1.71
C PRO A 257 1.49 27.50 -1.28
N LEU A 258 1.69 26.40 -2.02
CA LEU A 258 0.98 25.13 -1.78
C LEU A 258 1.89 24.06 -1.16
N PHE A 259 3.18 24.06 -1.50
CA PHE A 259 4.13 23.04 -1.02
C PHE A 259 5.58 23.53 -1.12
N ALA A 260 6.48 22.83 -0.47
CA ALA A 260 7.92 22.97 -0.68
C ALA A 260 8.39 21.86 -1.64
N GLU A 261 9.13 22.26 -2.68
CA GLU A 261 9.71 21.37 -3.68
C GLU A 261 11.22 21.30 -3.51
N ILE A 262 11.76 20.08 -3.44
CA ILE A 262 13.20 19.81 -3.40
C ILE A 262 13.56 18.93 -4.60
N GLN A 263 14.38 19.45 -5.48
CA GLN A 263 14.89 18.76 -6.64
C GLN A 263 16.37 18.44 -6.45
N VAL A 264 16.75 17.16 -6.59
CA VAL A 264 18.14 16.72 -6.58
C VAL A 264 18.48 16.18 -7.96
N SER A 265 19.54 16.70 -8.56
CA SER A 265 20.02 16.25 -9.87
C SER A 265 21.51 15.98 -9.84
N ASP A 266 21.96 15.00 -10.62
CA ASP A 266 23.35 14.63 -10.75
C ASP A 266 23.77 14.53 -12.22
N SER A 267 25.08 14.50 -12.46
CA SER A 267 25.66 14.34 -13.80
C SER A 267 26.04 12.89 -14.11
N GLY A 268 25.47 11.92 -13.40
CA GLY A 268 25.68 10.50 -13.61
C GLY A 268 25.08 9.96 -14.92
N PRO A 269 25.15 8.64 -15.13
CA PRO A 269 24.68 8.00 -16.37
C PRO A 269 23.14 7.97 -16.47
N GLY A 270 22.42 8.35 -15.40
CA GLY A 270 20.97 8.27 -15.32
C GLY A 270 20.45 6.87 -15.00
N ILE A 271 19.13 6.76 -14.81
CA ILE A 271 18.46 5.51 -14.48
C ILE A 271 17.84 4.91 -15.75
N PRO A 272 18.12 3.62 -16.07
CA PRO A 272 17.44 2.92 -17.15
C PRO A 272 15.91 2.97 -16.99
N LYS A 273 15.18 3.11 -18.11
CA LYS A 273 13.70 3.13 -18.07
C LYS A 273 13.09 1.90 -17.38
N GLU A 274 13.75 0.76 -17.57
CA GLU A 274 13.33 -0.52 -17.00
C GLU A 274 13.41 -0.51 -15.46
N ASP A 275 14.39 0.19 -14.90
CA ASP A 275 14.65 0.24 -13.46
C ASP A 275 13.78 1.30 -12.73
N LEU A 276 13.38 2.40 -13.42
CA LEU A 276 12.62 3.52 -12.83
C LEU A 276 11.40 3.11 -12.00
N PRO A 277 10.54 2.17 -12.42
CA PRO A 277 9.38 1.76 -11.63
C PRO A 277 9.75 1.04 -10.32
N PHE A 278 10.98 0.51 -10.23
CA PHE A 278 11.40 -0.40 -9.17
C PHE A 278 12.40 0.20 -8.19
N ILE A 279 13.03 1.35 -8.51
CA ILE A 279 14.11 1.94 -7.68
C ILE A 279 13.70 2.27 -6.24
N PHE A 280 12.41 2.44 -5.98
CA PHE A 280 11.86 2.67 -4.64
C PHE A 280 11.40 1.37 -3.95
N GLN A 281 11.54 0.22 -4.61
CA GLN A 281 11.27 -1.06 -3.98
C GLN A 281 12.42 -1.44 -3.05
N ARG A 282 12.08 -2.09 -1.94
CA ARG A 282 13.07 -2.58 -0.98
C ARG A 282 13.93 -3.65 -1.63
N PHE A 283 15.23 -3.59 -1.34
CA PHE A 283 16.23 -4.53 -1.84
C PHE A 283 16.45 -4.52 -3.36
N TYR A 284 15.74 -3.64 -4.08
CA TYR A 284 15.95 -3.50 -5.51
C TYR A 284 17.34 -2.91 -5.80
N LYS A 285 18.05 -3.53 -6.73
CA LYS A 285 19.36 -3.11 -7.22
C LYS A 285 19.30 -3.04 -8.74
N GLY A 286 19.46 -1.84 -9.29
CA GLY A 286 19.60 -1.67 -10.73
C GLY A 286 20.87 -2.31 -11.27
N LYS A 287 20.97 -2.43 -12.58
CA LYS A 287 22.11 -3.09 -13.28
C LYS A 287 23.47 -2.47 -12.94
N HIS A 288 23.50 -1.21 -12.56
CA HIS A 288 24.72 -0.44 -12.21
C HIS A 288 24.86 -0.17 -10.71
N ALA A 289 24.10 -0.85 -9.86
CA ALA A 289 24.19 -0.67 -8.43
C ALA A 289 25.56 -1.12 -7.87
N SER A 290 26.09 -0.37 -6.91
CA SER A 290 27.33 -0.76 -6.23
C SER A 290 27.13 -2.10 -5.49
N LYS A 291 28.18 -2.94 -5.45
CA LYS A 291 28.14 -4.21 -4.70
C LYS A 291 27.79 -4.02 -3.22
N ASP A 292 28.10 -2.84 -2.69
CA ASP A 292 27.90 -2.50 -1.30
C ASP A 292 26.53 -1.89 -0.98
N SER A 293 25.74 -1.51 -2.00
CA SER A 293 24.40 -0.98 -1.77
C SER A 293 23.46 -2.10 -1.29
N ALA A 294 22.63 -1.80 -0.28
CA ALA A 294 21.63 -2.75 0.23
C ALA A 294 20.28 -2.64 -0.52
N GLY A 295 20.09 -1.63 -1.36
CA GLY A 295 18.84 -1.40 -2.08
C GLY A 295 17.68 -0.94 -1.16
N ILE A 296 17.97 -0.33 0.00
CA ILE A 296 16.95 0.07 0.99
C ILE A 296 16.86 1.60 1.11
N GLY A 297 17.91 2.33 0.77
CA GLY A 297 17.98 3.78 1.01
C GLY A 297 16.87 4.58 0.34
N LEU A 298 16.62 4.36 -0.95
CA LEU A 298 15.55 5.04 -1.69
C LEU A 298 14.15 4.61 -1.22
N ALA A 299 13.97 3.34 -0.85
CA ALA A 299 12.71 2.85 -0.26
C ALA A 299 12.43 3.52 1.08
N MET A 300 13.47 3.69 1.92
CA MET A 300 13.39 4.42 3.18
C MET A 300 13.03 5.90 2.95
N ALA A 301 13.70 6.56 1.99
CA ALA A 301 13.41 7.94 1.65
C ALA A 301 11.95 8.13 1.23
N LYS A 302 11.44 7.25 0.38
CA LYS A 302 10.04 7.28 -0.07
C LYS A 302 9.08 7.07 1.10
N ALA A 303 9.31 6.07 1.94
CA ALA A 303 8.45 5.78 3.08
C ALA A 303 8.36 6.95 4.08
N VAL A 304 9.49 7.61 4.37
CA VAL A 304 9.54 8.79 5.26
C VAL A 304 8.78 9.97 4.68
N ILE A 305 8.95 10.24 3.38
CA ILE A 305 8.30 11.37 2.70
C ILE A 305 6.79 11.14 2.61
N GLU A 306 6.35 9.95 2.20
CA GLU A 306 4.93 9.59 2.09
C GLU A 306 4.24 9.57 3.47
N ALA A 307 4.91 9.09 4.53
CA ALA A 307 4.36 9.11 5.88
C ALA A 307 4.16 10.53 6.45
N GLN A 308 4.82 11.53 5.88
CA GLN A 308 4.63 12.96 6.20
C GLN A 308 3.69 13.67 5.19
N GLY A 309 3.00 12.94 4.31
CA GLY A 309 2.07 13.49 3.32
C GLY A 309 2.74 14.07 2.07
N GLY A 310 4.05 13.88 1.89
CA GLY A 310 4.79 14.29 0.71
C GLY A 310 4.76 13.24 -0.41
N THR A 311 5.33 13.58 -1.56
CA THR A 311 5.52 12.69 -2.71
C THR A 311 6.96 12.68 -3.18
N LEU A 312 7.48 11.50 -3.51
CA LEU A 312 8.81 11.34 -4.09
C LEU A 312 8.71 10.72 -5.48
N LYS A 313 9.31 11.38 -6.46
CA LYS A 313 9.38 10.90 -7.85
C LYS A 313 10.83 10.96 -8.34
N ALA A 314 11.21 10.00 -9.17
CA ALA A 314 12.48 10.00 -9.88
C ALA A 314 12.23 10.16 -11.40
N VAL A 315 13.04 10.98 -12.04
CA VAL A 315 12.99 11.22 -13.47
C VAL A 315 14.41 11.13 -14.02
N SER A 316 14.62 10.33 -15.03
CA SER A 316 15.90 10.25 -15.73
C SER A 316 15.83 11.11 -17.00
N ARG A 317 16.68 12.14 -17.12
CA ARG A 317 16.76 12.96 -18.33
C ARG A 317 17.56 12.24 -19.42
N GLY A 318 16.88 11.67 -20.31
CA GLY A 318 17.31 10.94 -21.50
C GLY A 318 16.08 10.31 -22.16
N TYR A 319 14.99 10.26 -21.43
CA TYR A 319 13.72 9.73 -21.87
C TYR A 319 12.59 10.55 -21.24
N SER A 320 11.96 11.43 -22.04
CA SER A 320 10.76 12.15 -21.59
C SER A 320 9.61 11.15 -21.41
N ILE A 321 9.27 10.83 -20.16
CA ILE A 321 7.98 10.21 -19.84
C ILE A 321 7.16 11.30 -19.16
N LEU A 322 6.26 11.91 -19.91
CA LEU A 322 5.16 12.70 -19.38
C LEU A 322 4.15 11.69 -18.79
N SER A 323 4.13 11.48 -17.49
CA SER A 323 3.00 10.86 -16.83
C SER A 323 1.92 11.94 -16.67
N GLN A 324 0.95 11.95 -17.57
CA GLN A 324 -0.30 12.68 -17.37
C GLN A 324 -0.99 12.07 -16.14
N GLY A 325 -1.23 12.89 -15.12
CA GLY A 325 -2.11 12.54 -14.02
C GLY A 325 -3.50 12.24 -14.58
N GLY A 326 -3.99 11.01 -14.34
CA GLY A 326 -5.32 10.61 -14.75
C GLY A 326 -6.38 11.39 -14.00
N THR A 327 -7.02 12.34 -14.67
CA THR A 327 -8.37 12.77 -14.36
C THR A 327 -9.29 12.08 -15.37
N ASN A 328 -10.20 11.25 -14.88
CA ASN A 328 -11.32 10.73 -15.69
C ASN A 328 -12.15 11.89 -16.24
N GLY A 329 -12.36 11.90 -17.57
CA GLY A 329 -13.46 12.63 -18.16
C GLY A 329 -13.11 13.47 -19.39
N THR A 330 -13.55 12.99 -20.54
CA THR A 330 -13.91 13.67 -21.79
C THR A 330 -12.79 14.34 -22.62
N SER A 331 -12.70 13.80 -23.81
CA SER A 331 -12.12 14.32 -25.04
C SER A 331 -12.05 15.86 -25.16
N GLY A 332 -10.85 16.38 -25.40
CA GLY A 332 -10.64 17.78 -25.79
C GLY A 332 -9.17 18.00 -26.06
N THR A 333 -8.77 17.80 -27.30
CA THR A 333 -7.51 18.27 -27.88
C THR A 333 -7.41 19.78 -27.70
N THR A 334 -6.46 20.23 -26.87
CA THR A 334 -5.70 21.49 -27.14
C THR A 334 -4.51 21.57 -26.17
N GLY A 335 -3.38 21.91 -26.72
CA GLY A 335 -2.06 21.95 -26.09
C GLY A 335 -1.97 22.88 -24.89
N ALA A 336 -1.26 22.40 -23.90
CA ALA A 336 -0.57 23.21 -22.92
C ALA A 336 0.87 22.71 -22.80
N SER A 337 1.65 22.95 -23.84
CA SER A 337 3.10 23.06 -23.74
C SER A 337 3.38 24.49 -23.27
N GLY A 338 3.78 24.67 -22.02
CA GLY A 338 4.15 26.00 -21.57
C GLY A 338 4.22 26.13 -20.06
N ALA A 339 5.15 25.43 -19.42
CA ALA A 339 5.61 25.79 -18.06
C ALA A 339 6.98 25.18 -17.69
N PHE A 340 7.74 24.63 -18.62
CA PHE A 340 9.05 24.01 -18.33
C PHE A 340 10.21 24.51 -19.21
N ASP A 341 10.04 25.63 -19.94
CA ASP A 341 11.04 26.07 -20.94
C ASP A 341 11.95 27.26 -20.49
N ASP A 342 11.92 27.71 -19.26
CA ASP A 342 12.76 28.81 -18.78
C ASP A 342 13.93 28.41 -17.87
N PHE A 343 14.68 27.38 -18.26
CA PHE A 343 16.03 27.18 -17.74
C PHE A 343 17.04 27.38 -18.87
N PRO A 344 18.15 28.11 -18.61
CA PRO A 344 19.13 28.41 -19.65
C PRO A 344 19.72 27.12 -20.23
N LYS A 345 19.43 26.88 -21.50
CA LYS A 345 19.97 25.76 -22.30
C LYS A 345 21.47 25.94 -22.43
N ASN A 346 22.24 25.19 -21.66
CA ASN A 346 23.67 25.04 -21.89
C ASN A 346 23.90 23.86 -22.86
N PRO A 347 24.46 24.03 -24.06
CA PRO A 347 24.44 23.03 -25.14
C PRO A 347 25.44 21.86 -24.99
N ARG A 348 26.03 21.64 -23.81
CA ARG A 348 27.01 20.56 -23.59
C ARG A 348 26.79 19.86 -22.26
N ARG A 349 25.64 19.22 -22.07
CA ARG A 349 25.44 18.40 -20.86
C ARG A 349 24.77 17.07 -21.16
N ASN A 350 25.44 16.02 -20.68
CA ASN A 350 25.00 14.62 -20.63
C ASN A 350 23.68 14.46 -19.81
N PRO A 351 22.93 13.36 -20.01
CA PRO A 351 21.67 13.08 -19.30
C PRO A 351 21.86 13.10 -17.79
N ARG A 352 20.92 13.71 -17.06
CA ARG A 352 20.92 13.90 -15.61
C ARG A 352 19.79 13.15 -14.95
N GLU A 353 20.07 12.68 -13.76
CA GLU A 353 19.10 12.04 -12.88
C GLU A 353 18.48 13.09 -11.94
N ASN A 354 17.15 13.14 -11.82
CA ASN A 354 16.45 14.06 -10.94
C ASN A 354 15.48 13.28 -10.03
N SER A 355 15.58 13.55 -8.73
CA SER A 355 14.59 13.11 -7.74
C SER A 355 13.90 14.34 -7.17
N THR A 356 12.57 14.37 -7.20
CA THR A 356 11.77 15.50 -6.70
C THR A 356 11.00 15.09 -5.46
N VAL A 357 11.08 15.89 -4.41
CA VAL A 357 10.38 15.68 -3.13
C VAL A 357 9.43 16.85 -2.91
N ASN A 358 8.13 16.57 -2.77
CA ASN A 358 7.11 17.58 -2.51
C ASN A 358 6.47 17.33 -1.13
N PHE A 359 6.31 18.39 -0.34
CA PHE A 359 5.60 18.37 0.93
C PHE A 359 4.31 19.19 0.82
N GLY A 360 3.19 18.60 1.24
CA GLY A 360 1.90 19.28 1.31
C GLY A 360 1.83 20.26 2.50
N GLU A 361 0.90 21.21 2.44
CA GLU A 361 0.57 22.07 3.57
C GLU A 361 -0.01 21.25 4.72
N GLY A 362 0.36 21.57 5.95
CA GLY A 362 -0.28 21.04 7.15
C GLY A 362 -1.75 21.45 7.20
N PRO A 363 -2.62 20.73 7.92
CA PRO A 363 -4.03 21.05 8.00
C PRO A 363 -4.21 22.47 8.54
N THR A 364 -4.78 23.35 7.72
CA THR A 364 -5.23 24.69 8.13
C THR A 364 -6.31 24.50 9.18
N GLY A 365 -5.99 24.81 10.43
CA GLY A 365 -6.94 24.81 11.53
C GLY A 365 -8.09 25.74 11.22
N ASN A 366 -9.27 25.18 10.99
CA ASN A 366 -10.51 25.89 10.81
C ASN A 366 -10.98 26.37 12.18
N THR A 367 -10.54 27.56 12.57
CA THR A 367 -11.11 28.30 13.70
C THR A 367 -12.41 28.96 13.25
N SER A 368 -13.50 28.20 13.28
CA SER A 368 -14.83 28.80 13.34
C SER A 368 -15.08 29.27 14.78
N GLN A 369 -15.02 30.58 14.96
CA GLN A 369 -15.62 31.27 16.08
C GLN A 369 -17.10 30.91 16.17
N ASN A 370 -17.52 30.36 17.30
CA ASN A 370 -18.85 30.57 17.83
C ASN A 370 -18.74 30.63 19.35
N GLY A 371 -19.33 31.70 19.84
CA GLY A 371 -19.13 32.28 21.12
C GLY A 371 -19.92 31.69 22.28
N ILE A 372 -19.61 32.25 23.40
CA ILE A 372 -20.38 32.47 24.63
C ILE A 372 -20.64 31.22 25.49
N GLY A 373 -20.08 31.25 26.68
CA GLY A 373 -20.43 30.39 27.80
C GLY A 373 -19.45 30.44 28.96
N ASN A 374 -19.53 31.48 29.80
CA ASN A 374 -18.93 31.55 31.12
C ASN A 374 -19.29 30.33 31.97
N ALA A 375 -18.31 29.71 32.60
CA ALA A 375 -18.44 29.11 33.93
C ALA A 375 -17.07 29.02 34.62
N GLN A 376 -16.92 29.84 35.65
CA GLN A 376 -15.93 29.69 36.70
C GLN A 376 -16.12 28.33 37.40
N CYS A 377 -15.04 27.67 37.78
CA CYS A 377 -14.89 27.06 39.08
C CYS A 377 -13.42 26.74 39.37
N ASN A 378 -13.04 27.11 40.57
CA ASN A 378 -11.76 27.13 41.24
C ASN A 378 -11.28 25.72 41.70
N PRO A 379 -10.10 25.64 42.26
CA PRO A 379 -9.26 24.43 42.37
C PRO A 379 -9.46 23.61 43.66
N LEU A 380 -9.12 22.37 43.54
CA LEU A 380 -8.48 21.58 44.62
C LEU A 380 -7.61 20.53 43.96
#